data_5b319372f53982d47108ced8851d1a48
#
_entry.id   5b319372f53982d47108ced8851d1a48
#
_cell.length_a   1.000
_cell.length_b   1.000
_cell.length_c   1.000
_cell.angle_alpha   90.00
_cell.angle_beta   90.00
_cell.angle_gamma   90.00
#
_symmetry.space_group_name_H-M   'P 1'
#
loop_
_entity.id
_entity.type
_entity.pdbx_description
1 polymer ?
#
loop_
_entity_poly.entity_id
_entity_poly.type
_entity_poly.pdbx_seq_one_letter_code
_entity_poly.pdbx_strand_id
1 'polypeptide(L)'
;MIFIKKSNLIIDNQQNFIDCIKESTGKLQQIFGTNDYTKLYRQYNIFGVTATNILMYSLFNELKTLVRAEIGNDRPLWMQSWVNYQDCNSLLPWHDHKWEWHGYICIEPKNTVTVFEDWEIHNKVGQIYFGEGHKPHRVDAVEPFDGHRITIGYDVTSVQNRQSPYLGLIPF
;
A
#
# COMPACT_ATOMS: atom_id res chain seq x y z
N MET A 1 16.64 -0.28 7.59
CA MET A 1 15.65 0.45 8.17
C MET A 1 14.91 1.16 7.11
N ILE A 2 14.25 1.77 7.44
CA ILE A 2 12.89 1.82 7.66
C ILE A 2 12.46 3.08 8.33
N PHE A 3 11.47 3.64 7.79
CA PHE A 3 10.80 4.75 8.44
C PHE A 3 9.31 4.46 8.67
N ILE A 4 8.80 5.13 9.69
CA ILE A 4 7.38 5.37 9.88
C ILE A 4 7.20 6.89 9.86
N LYS A 5 6.39 7.38 8.91
CA LYS A 5 6.09 8.81 8.75
C LYS A 5 4.58 9.03 8.85
N LYS A 6 4.20 10.27 9.02
CA LYS A 6 2.80 10.70 9.10
C LYS A 6 2.51 11.65 7.95
N SER A 7 1.50 11.35 7.15
CA SER A 7 0.99 12.21 6.09
C SER A 7 -0.20 13.04 6.59
N ASN A 8 -0.02 14.33 6.68
CA ASN A 8 -1.14 15.24 6.97
C ASN A 8 -2.11 15.31 5.77
N LEU A 9 -1.62 15.12 4.54
CA LEU A 9 -2.45 15.07 3.36
C LEU A 9 -3.58 14.02 3.50
N ILE A 10 -3.24 12.83 4.01
CA ILE A 10 -4.24 11.78 4.24
C ILE A 10 -5.18 12.15 5.38
N ILE A 11 -4.65 12.65 6.48
CA ILE A 11 -5.45 12.97 7.68
C ILE A 11 -6.50 14.02 7.36
N ASP A 12 -6.09 15.09 6.67
CA ASP A 12 -6.97 16.22 6.33
C ASP A 12 -7.99 15.87 5.24
N ASN A 13 -7.75 14.79 4.46
CA ASN A 13 -8.57 14.39 3.32
C ASN A 13 -9.02 12.92 3.36
N GLN A 14 -9.08 12.30 4.53
CA GLN A 14 -9.30 10.87 4.68
C GLN A 14 -10.52 10.35 3.90
N GLN A 15 -11.67 11.00 4.03
CA GLN A 15 -12.89 10.58 3.36
C GLN A 15 -12.75 10.63 1.83
N ASN A 16 -12.11 11.65 1.29
CA ASN A 16 -11.86 11.77 -0.16
C ASN A 16 -10.96 10.63 -0.69
N PHE A 17 -9.97 10.20 0.10
CA PHE A 17 -9.15 9.02 -0.23
C PHE A 17 -9.99 7.74 -0.21
N ILE A 18 -10.81 7.54 0.82
CA ILE A 18 -11.72 6.39 0.93
C ILE A 18 -12.64 6.31 -0.29
N ASP A 19 -13.26 7.43 -0.68
CA ASP A 19 -14.20 7.48 -1.79
C ASP A 19 -13.49 7.20 -3.13
N CYS A 20 -12.32 7.78 -3.36
CA CYS A 20 -11.51 7.50 -4.54
C CYS A 20 -11.11 6.02 -4.64
N ILE A 21 -10.70 5.41 -3.52
CA ILE A 21 -10.34 3.98 -3.49
C ILE A 21 -11.57 3.12 -3.75
N LYS A 22 -12.71 3.40 -3.13
CA LYS A 22 -13.96 2.66 -3.36
C LYS A 22 -14.41 2.72 -4.82
N GLU A 23 -14.36 3.89 -5.44
CA GLU A 23 -14.68 4.03 -6.87
C GLU A 23 -13.73 3.19 -7.73
N SER A 24 -12.43 3.25 -7.45
CA SER A 24 -11.41 2.52 -8.21
C SER A 24 -11.53 1.02 -8.03
N THR A 25 -11.76 0.54 -6.81
CA THR A 25 -11.97 -0.88 -6.53
C THR A 25 -13.24 -1.41 -7.18
N GLY A 26 -14.30 -0.62 -7.28
CA GLY A 26 -15.50 -0.96 -8.04
C GLY A 26 -15.20 -1.19 -9.53
N LYS A 27 -14.37 -0.34 -10.14
CA LYS A 27 -13.91 -0.53 -11.53
C LYS A 27 -13.02 -1.77 -11.69
N LEU A 28 -12.10 -2.01 -10.75
CA LEU A 28 -11.26 -3.21 -10.75
C LEU A 28 -12.10 -4.49 -10.64
N GLN A 29 -13.14 -4.49 -9.81
CA GLN A 29 -14.07 -5.61 -9.69
C GLN A 29 -14.78 -5.91 -11.01
N GLN A 30 -15.19 -4.88 -11.74
CA GLN A 30 -15.81 -5.05 -13.07
C GLN A 30 -14.84 -5.67 -14.10
N ILE A 31 -13.55 -5.31 -14.04
CA ILE A 31 -12.52 -5.80 -14.96
C ILE A 31 -12.10 -7.23 -14.62
N PHE A 32 -11.85 -7.51 -13.36
CA PHE A 32 -11.23 -8.77 -12.92
C PHE A 32 -12.22 -9.80 -12.35
N GLY A 33 -13.47 -9.44 -12.12
CA GLY A 33 -14.51 -10.33 -11.59
C GLY A 33 -14.30 -10.77 -10.15
N THR A 34 -13.47 -10.07 -9.37
CA THR A 34 -13.17 -10.37 -7.97
C THR A 34 -13.06 -9.11 -7.13
N ASN A 35 -13.36 -9.22 -5.84
CA ASN A 35 -13.16 -8.18 -4.83
C ASN A 35 -11.93 -8.42 -3.94
N ASP A 36 -11.12 -9.42 -4.22
CA ASP A 36 -9.86 -9.68 -3.53
C ASP A 36 -8.73 -8.91 -4.21
N TYR A 37 -8.70 -7.61 -3.97
CA TYR A 37 -7.75 -6.68 -4.61
C TYR A 37 -6.30 -6.95 -4.19
N THR A 38 -6.09 -7.56 -3.03
CA THR A 38 -4.77 -7.96 -2.55
C THR A 38 -4.18 -9.06 -3.43
N LYS A 39 -4.99 -10.07 -3.84
CA LYS A 39 -4.53 -11.11 -4.77
C LYS A 39 -4.22 -10.58 -6.17
N LEU A 40 -4.81 -9.45 -6.55
CA LEU A 40 -4.54 -8.78 -7.83
C LEU A 40 -3.26 -7.92 -7.82
N TYR A 41 -2.48 -7.91 -6.75
CA TYR A 41 -1.38 -6.98 -6.50
C TYR A 41 -0.35 -6.81 -7.64
N ARG A 42 -0.23 -7.76 -8.56
CA ARG A 42 0.65 -7.66 -9.73
C ARG A 42 -0.07 -7.23 -11.02
N GLN A 43 -1.38 -7.19 -11.01
CA GLN A 43 -2.18 -6.99 -12.21
C GLN A 43 -2.57 -5.52 -12.44
N TYR A 44 -2.43 -4.69 -11.43
CA TYR A 44 -2.69 -3.26 -11.50
C TYR A 44 -1.75 -2.49 -10.58
N ASN A 45 -1.71 -1.18 -10.75
CA ASN A 45 -1.07 -0.25 -9.83
C ASN A 45 -2.10 0.80 -9.43
N ILE A 46 -2.39 0.93 -8.12
CA ILE A 46 -3.46 1.83 -7.69
C ILE A 46 -3.14 3.29 -8.00
N PHE A 47 -1.89 3.73 -7.91
CA PHE A 47 -1.52 5.08 -8.32
C PHE A 47 -1.60 5.29 -9.83
N GLY A 48 -1.36 4.24 -10.64
CA GLY A 48 -1.60 4.29 -12.08
C GLY A 48 -3.09 4.39 -12.41
N VAL A 49 -3.93 3.60 -11.77
CA VAL A 49 -5.41 3.62 -11.97
C VAL A 49 -6.02 4.94 -11.54
N THR A 50 -5.45 5.60 -10.53
CA THR A 50 -5.97 6.84 -9.94
C THR A 50 -5.15 8.08 -10.31
N ALA A 51 -4.30 8.03 -11.33
CA ALA A 51 -3.37 9.10 -11.69
C ALA A 51 -4.04 10.45 -12.01
N THR A 52 -5.30 10.47 -12.39
CA THR A 52 -6.09 11.68 -12.63
C THR A 52 -6.70 12.30 -11.37
N ASN A 53 -6.66 11.63 -10.24
CA ASN A 53 -7.12 12.16 -8.96
C ASN A 53 -5.99 12.95 -8.29
N ILE A 54 -6.21 14.24 -8.04
CA ILE A 54 -5.17 15.15 -7.53
C ILE A 54 -4.62 14.74 -6.15
N LEU A 55 -5.45 14.19 -5.26
CA LEU A 55 -5.00 13.74 -3.95
C LEU A 55 -4.13 12.49 -4.06
N MET A 56 -4.52 11.52 -4.89
CA MET A 56 -3.73 10.32 -5.14
C MET A 56 -2.40 10.64 -5.83
N TYR A 57 -2.41 11.57 -6.79
CA TYR A 57 -1.18 12.07 -7.41
C TYR A 57 -0.25 12.77 -6.39
N SER A 58 -0.82 13.59 -5.50
CA SER A 58 -0.07 14.27 -4.45
C SER A 58 0.51 13.27 -3.45
N LEU A 59 -0.26 12.24 -3.06
CA LEU A 59 0.21 11.16 -2.18
C LEU A 59 1.34 10.35 -2.83
N PHE A 60 1.24 10.06 -4.13
CA PHE A 60 2.31 9.40 -4.87
C PHE A 60 3.62 10.22 -4.81
N ASN A 61 3.55 11.53 -5.02
CA ASN A 61 4.72 12.40 -4.95
C ASN A 61 5.29 12.53 -3.53
N GLU A 62 4.42 12.58 -2.51
CA GLU A 62 4.85 12.55 -1.11
C GLU A 62 5.61 11.25 -0.81
N LEU A 63 5.02 10.09 -1.18
CA LEU A 63 5.66 8.79 -1.01
C LEU A 63 7.00 8.70 -1.73
N LYS A 64 7.04 9.14 -3.00
CA LYS A 64 8.27 9.18 -3.79
C LYS A 64 9.36 9.99 -3.12
N THR A 65 9.03 11.17 -2.61
CA THR A 65 9.98 12.03 -1.89
C THR A 65 10.52 11.33 -0.64
N LEU A 66 9.67 10.71 0.16
CA LEU A 66 10.07 10.00 1.37
C LEU A 66 10.99 8.80 1.07
N VAL A 67 10.62 7.98 0.09
CA VAL A 67 11.40 6.79 -0.29
C VAL A 67 12.74 7.19 -0.92
N ARG A 68 12.75 8.20 -1.79
CA ARG A 68 13.98 8.71 -2.40
C ARG A 68 14.94 9.33 -1.40
N ALA A 69 14.43 9.98 -0.37
CA ALA A 69 15.27 10.50 0.71
C ALA A 69 15.97 9.37 1.49
N GLU A 70 15.39 8.18 1.54
CA GLU A 70 15.96 7.01 2.24
C GLU A 70 16.88 6.19 1.35
N ILE A 71 16.49 5.92 0.09
CA ILE A 71 17.24 5.05 -0.82
C ILE A 71 18.31 5.82 -1.62
N GLY A 72 18.09 7.12 -1.90
CA GLY A 72 18.89 7.93 -2.81
C GLY A 72 18.26 8.07 -4.20
N ASN A 73 18.87 8.94 -5.03
CA ASN A 73 18.39 9.28 -6.36
C ASN A 73 19.26 8.73 -7.50
N ASP A 74 20.31 8.00 -7.17
CA ASP A 74 21.38 7.58 -8.07
C ASP A 74 21.04 6.39 -8.98
N ARG A 75 19.90 5.76 -8.73
CA ARG A 75 19.43 4.58 -9.49
C ARG A 75 17.97 4.66 -9.88
N PRO A 76 17.57 4.03 -10.99
CA PRO A 76 16.15 3.90 -11.31
C PRO A 76 15.45 3.04 -10.27
N LEU A 77 14.23 3.44 -9.91
CA LEU A 77 13.34 2.66 -9.06
C LEU A 77 12.01 2.42 -9.77
N TRP A 78 11.40 1.31 -9.41
CA TRP A 78 10.10 0.87 -9.89
C TRP A 78 9.23 0.56 -8.69
N MET A 79 7.94 0.85 -8.79
CA MET A 79 6.99 0.56 -7.74
C MET A 79 5.76 -0.15 -8.29
N GLN A 80 5.31 -1.18 -7.60
CA GLN A 80 3.95 -1.68 -7.71
C GLN A 80 3.18 -1.29 -6.45
N SER A 81 1.86 -1.11 -6.60
CA SER A 81 1.00 -0.77 -5.46
C SER A 81 -0.40 -1.34 -5.65
N TRP A 82 -1.02 -1.73 -4.55
CA TRP A 82 -2.33 -2.35 -4.52
C TRP A 82 -3.14 -1.92 -3.31
N VAL A 83 -4.43 -2.20 -3.33
CA VAL A 83 -5.33 -1.93 -2.21
C VAL A 83 -5.52 -3.20 -1.38
N ASN A 84 -5.35 -3.09 -0.08
CA ASN A 84 -5.87 -4.05 0.88
C ASN A 84 -7.22 -3.50 1.37
N TYR A 85 -8.29 -4.18 1.00
CA TYR A 85 -9.68 -3.84 1.34
C TYR A 85 -10.28 -5.04 2.06
N GLN A 86 -10.22 -5.05 3.39
CA GLN A 86 -10.36 -6.26 4.19
C GLN A 86 -11.32 -6.03 5.36
N ASP A 87 -12.23 -6.97 5.58
CA ASP A 87 -13.00 -7.04 6.83
C ASP A 87 -12.16 -7.65 7.96
N CYS A 88 -12.74 -7.71 9.15
CA CYS A 88 -12.06 -8.21 10.35
C CYS A 88 -11.63 -9.69 10.24
N ASN A 89 -12.27 -10.49 9.36
CA ASN A 89 -12.02 -11.93 9.22
C ASN A 89 -11.05 -12.25 8.07
N SER A 90 -10.69 -11.26 7.26
CA SER A 90 -9.88 -11.43 6.04
C SER A 90 -8.52 -10.72 6.10
N LEU A 91 -8.01 -10.46 7.30
CA LEU A 91 -6.72 -9.80 7.51
C LEU A 91 -5.55 -10.67 7.01
N LEU A 92 -4.44 -10.02 6.71
CA LEU A 92 -3.27 -10.66 6.12
C LEU A 92 -2.56 -11.59 7.12
N PRO A 93 -2.44 -12.90 6.81
CA PRO A 93 -1.63 -13.83 7.60
C PRO A 93 -0.13 -13.53 7.44
N TRP A 94 0.72 -14.31 8.12
CA TRP A 94 2.16 -14.21 7.94
C TRP A 94 2.56 -14.34 6.46
N HIS A 95 3.30 -13.35 5.97
CA HIS A 95 3.85 -13.30 4.60
C HIS A 95 5.08 -12.39 4.55
N ASP A 96 5.83 -12.47 3.46
CA ASP A 96 6.93 -11.60 3.12
C ASP A 96 6.81 -11.13 1.66
N HIS A 97 7.68 -10.21 1.27
CA HIS A 97 7.76 -9.69 -0.09
C HIS A 97 9.12 -10.02 -0.71
N LYS A 98 9.10 -10.42 -1.98
CA LYS A 98 10.32 -10.81 -2.72
C LYS A 98 11.11 -9.62 -3.26
N TRP A 99 10.57 -8.41 -3.12
CA TRP A 99 11.20 -7.18 -3.58
C TRP A 99 12.15 -6.61 -2.54
N GLU A 100 13.05 -5.73 -2.93
CA GLU A 100 14.07 -5.14 -2.04
C GLU A 100 13.42 -4.39 -0.87
N TRP A 101 12.33 -3.65 -1.17
CA TRP A 101 11.61 -2.88 -0.16
C TRP A 101 10.10 -3.08 -0.27
N HIS A 102 9.48 -2.97 0.86
CA HIS A 102 8.04 -3.03 1.03
C HIS A 102 7.54 -1.91 1.93
N GLY A 103 6.30 -1.48 1.73
CA GLY A 103 5.65 -0.55 2.62
C GLY A 103 4.14 -0.58 2.49
N TYR A 104 3.51 0.18 3.38
CA TYR A 104 2.07 0.39 3.31
C TYR A 104 1.68 1.78 3.82
N ILE A 105 0.53 2.24 3.37
CA ILE A 105 -0.08 3.53 3.68
C ILE A 105 -1.43 3.27 4.33
N CYS A 106 -1.67 3.79 5.51
CA CYS A 106 -2.91 3.65 6.26
C CYS A 106 -3.92 4.73 5.89
N ILE A 107 -4.97 4.37 5.16
CA ILE A 107 -6.10 5.26 4.82
C ILE A 107 -7.21 5.14 5.86
N GLU A 108 -7.72 3.92 6.08
CA GLU A 108 -8.67 3.57 7.13
C GLU A 108 -8.20 2.27 7.81
N PRO A 109 -7.20 2.35 8.70
CA PRO A 109 -6.55 1.15 9.23
C PRO A 109 -7.40 0.37 10.23
N LYS A 110 -8.53 0.93 10.71
CA LYS A 110 -9.30 0.39 11.84
C LYS A 110 -8.40 0.24 13.07
N ASN A 111 -8.82 -0.50 14.08
CA ASN A 111 -7.97 -0.82 15.22
C ASN A 111 -7.17 -2.09 14.94
N THR A 112 -6.12 -1.96 14.11
CA THR A 112 -5.25 -3.06 13.69
C THR A 112 -3.80 -2.80 14.05
N VAL A 113 -3.05 -3.89 14.15
CA VAL A 113 -1.62 -3.90 14.38
C VAL A 113 -0.93 -4.71 13.27
N THR A 114 0.18 -4.20 12.74
CA THR A 114 1.08 -4.97 11.88
C THR A 114 2.17 -5.56 12.75
N VAL A 115 2.22 -6.88 12.82
CA VAL A 115 3.14 -7.64 13.68
C VAL A 115 4.29 -8.18 12.84
N PHE A 116 5.51 -7.87 13.25
CA PHE A 116 6.77 -8.43 12.76
C PHE A 116 7.30 -9.47 13.78
N GLU A 117 8.37 -10.15 13.49
CA GLU A 117 8.93 -11.17 14.40
C GLU A 117 9.32 -10.59 15.76
N ASP A 118 9.93 -9.39 15.79
CA ASP A 118 10.53 -8.80 16.99
C ASP A 118 9.82 -7.50 17.46
N TRP A 119 8.86 -6.99 16.72
CA TRP A 119 8.21 -5.71 17.00
C TRP A 119 6.85 -5.59 16.30
N GLU A 120 6.09 -4.55 16.64
CA GLU A 120 4.78 -4.31 16.05
C GLU A 120 4.53 -2.81 15.78
N ILE A 121 3.58 -2.54 14.90
CA ILE A 121 3.12 -1.19 14.57
C ILE A 121 1.62 -1.11 14.78
N HIS A 122 1.17 -0.31 15.75
CA HIS A 122 -0.23 0.09 15.85
C HIS A 122 -0.57 1.04 14.69
N ASN A 123 -1.42 0.58 13.79
CA ASN A 123 -1.74 1.29 12.56
C ASN A 123 -2.62 2.52 12.85
N LYS A 124 -2.24 3.67 12.30
CA LYS A 124 -2.96 4.95 12.48
C LYS A 124 -3.21 5.60 11.11
N VAL A 125 -4.32 6.35 11.01
CA VAL A 125 -4.65 7.13 9.80
C VAL A 125 -3.48 8.03 9.42
N GLY A 126 -3.15 8.06 8.14
CA GLY A 126 -2.03 8.84 7.60
C GLY A 126 -0.65 8.25 7.83
N GLN A 127 -0.54 7.09 8.46
CA GLN A 127 0.76 6.45 8.67
C GLN A 127 1.28 5.82 7.39
N ILE A 128 2.55 6.11 7.07
CA ILE A 128 3.31 5.52 5.96
C ILE A 128 4.46 4.73 6.58
N TYR A 129 4.46 3.41 6.36
CA TYR A 129 5.56 2.51 6.71
C TYR A 129 6.38 2.18 5.47
N PHE A 130 7.70 2.10 5.63
CA PHE A 130 8.64 1.65 4.60
C PHE A 130 9.78 0.84 5.21
N GLY A 131 10.05 -0.32 4.65
CA GLY A 131 11.03 -1.26 5.17
C GLY A 131 11.58 -2.25 4.15
N GLU A 132 12.37 -3.20 4.65
CA GLU A 132 12.92 -4.31 3.87
C GLU A 132 11.79 -5.28 3.48
N GLY A 133 11.74 -5.70 2.21
CA GLY A 133 10.66 -6.54 1.70
C GLY A 133 10.65 -7.95 2.30
N HIS A 134 11.81 -8.52 2.59
CA HIS A 134 11.94 -9.88 3.12
C HIS A 134 11.58 -10.04 4.61
N LYS A 135 11.17 -8.97 5.28
CA LYS A 135 10.74 -9.05 6.69
C LYS A 135 9.34 -9.65 6.80
N PRO A 136 9.20 -10.87 7.37
CA PRO A 136 7.89 -11.47 7.58
C PRO A 136 7.03 -10.60 8.48
N HIS A 137 5.76 -10.49 8.12
CA HIS A 137 4.78 -9.77 8.93
C HIS A 137 3.36 -10.27 8.68
N ARG A 138 2.46 -9.95 9.59
CA ARG A 138 1.02 -10.18 9.51
C ARG A 138 0.24 -8.97 10.00
N VAL A 139 -1.06 -8.97 9.80
CA VAL A 139 -1.95 -7.96 10.35
C VAL A 139 -2.97 -8.63 11.26
N ASP A 140 -3.05 -8.14 12.50
CA ASP A 140 -4.02 -8.59 13.49
C ASP A 140 -5.00 -7.46 13.82
N ALA A 141 -6.25 -7.80 14.12
CA ALA A 141 -7.18 -6.89 14.76
C ALA A 141 -6.90 -6.85 16.26
N VAL A 142 -6.77 -5.66 16.83
CA VAL A 142 -6.66 -5.49 18.29
C VAL A 142 -8.02 -5.81 18.95
N GLU A 143 -9.08 -5.42 18.27
CA GLU A 143 -10.46 -5.76 18.62
C GLU A 143 -11.30 -5.88 17.34
N PRO A 144 -12.42 -6.63 17.37
CA PRO A 144 -13.32 -6.73 16.22
C PRO A 144 -13.80 -5.36 15.77
N PHE A 145 -13.92 -5.17 14.45
CA PHE A 145 -14.41 -3.93 13.85
C PHE A 145 -15.40 -4.20 12.72
N ASP A 146 -16.31 -3.25 12.51
CA ASP A 146 -17.24 -3.24 11.39
C ASP A 146 -16.65 -2.53 10.17
N GLY A 147 -17.16 -2.91 8.99
CA GLY A 147 -16.72 -2.34 7.72
C GLY A 147 -15.37 -2.88 7.26
N HIS A 148 -14.58 -2.05 6.56
CA HIS A 148 -13.36 -2.51 5.94
C HIS A 148 -12.15 -1.68 6.39
N ARG A 149 -11.07 -2.37 6.67
CA ARG A 149 -9.72 -1.82 6.73
C ARG A 149 -9.29 -1.46 5.33
N ILE A 150 -8.77 -0.25 5.13
CA ILE A 150 -8.26 0.22 3.84
C ILE A 150 -6.82 0.68 4.00
N THR A 151 -5.89 -0.02 3.34
CA THR A 151 -4.51 0.41 3.20
C THR A 151 -4.04 0.27 1.75
N ILE A 152 -3.05 1.05 1.35
CA ILE A 152 -2.34 0.86 0.09
C ILE A 152 -1.03 0.16 0.42
N GLY A 153 -0.86 -1.09 -0.04
CA GLY A 153 0.42 -1.78 -0.02
C GLY A 153 1.26 -1.37 -1.22
N TYR A 154 2.58 -1.32 -1.05
CA TYR A 154 3.48 -1.06 -2.17
C TYR A 154 4.82 -1.77 -1.98
N ASP A 155 5.39 -2.19 -3.11
CA ASP A 155 6.75 -2.73 -3.20
C ASP A 155 7.60 -1.83 -4.10
N VAL A 156 8.86 -1.66 -3.73
CA VAL A 156 9.84 -0.87 -4.49
C VAL A 156 11.03 -1.76 -4.84
N THR A 157 11.52 -1.62 -6.08
CA THR A 157 12.68 -2.37 -6.57
C THR A 157 13.55 -1.52 -7.48
N SER A 158 14.85 -1.78 -7.47
CA SER A 158 15.82 -1.21 -8.44
C SER A 158 15.88 -2.00 -9.75
N VAL A 159 15.25 -3.17 -9.81
CA VAL A 159 15.28 -4.08 -10.97
C VAL A 159 13.93 -4.08 -11.68
N GLN A 160 13.91 -3.59 -12.91
CA GLN A 160 12.75 -3.77 -13.78
C GLN A 160 12.64 -5.23 -14.21
N ASN A 161 11.62 -5.95 -13.71
CA ASN A 161 11.34 -7.29 -14.20
C ASN A 161 10.64 -7.23 -15.57
N ARG A 162 11.42 -7.33 -16.65
CA ARG A 162 10.92 -7.31 -18.04
C ARG A 162 10.09 -8.54 -18.41
N GLN A 163 10.14 -9.60 -17.60
CA GLN A 163 9.40 -10.84 -17.84
C GLN A 163 8.03 -10.85 -17.18
N SER A 164 7.72 -9.85 -16.36
CA SER A 164 6.39 -9.73 -15.77
C SER A 164 5.39 -9.25 -16.83
N PRO A 165 4.36 -10.02 -17.16
CA PRO A 165 3.32 -9.59 -18.09
C PRO A 165 2.37 -8.56 -17.45
N TYR A 166 2.60 -8.15 -16.22
CA TYR A 166 1.68 -7.39 -15.40
C TYR A 166 1.97 -5.88 -15.46
N LEU A 167 0.90 -5.09 -15.49
CA LEU A 167 0.93 -3.62 -15.51
C LEU A 167 1.21 -3.00 -14.13
N GLY A 168 1.63 -3.80 -13.16
CA GLY A 168 1.80 -3.35 -11.77
C GLY A 168 2.98 -2.41 -11.52
N LEU A 169 4.05 -2.48 -12.32
CA LEU A 169 5.27 -1.69 -12.11
C LEU A 169 5.22 -0.37 -12.87
N ILE A 170 5.35 0.73 -12.15
CA ILE A 170 5.53 2.07 -12.73
C ILE A 170 6.88 2.67 -12.31
N PRO A 171 7.48 3.59 -13.08
CA PRO A 171 8.67 4.35 -12.69
C PRO A 171 8.43 5.14 -11.40
N PHE A 172 9.43 5.16 -10.51
CA PHE A 172 9.28 5.73 -9.17
C PHE A 172 10.44 6.63 -8.73
#